data_23211a8e43f7c6a79bc0a72fe92ae01f
#
_entry.id   23211a8e43f7c6a79bc0a72fe92ae01f
#
_cell.length_a   1.000
_cell.length_b   1.000
_cell.length_c   1.000
_cell.angle_alpha   90.00
_cell.angle_beta   90.00
_cell.angle_gamma   90.00
#
_symmetry.space_group_name_H-M   'P 1'
#
loop_
_entity.id
_entity.type
_entity.pdbx_description
1 polymer ?
#
loop_
_entity_poly.entity_id
_entity_poly.type
_entity_poly.pdbx_seq_one_letter_code
_entity_poly.pdbx_strand_id
1 'polypeptide(L)'
;MLLSLMNMLLFMMAGFMLMYMVYRPQVSKFEKSLELTIPMLPILYMFGLYAIGSIGACFVTNNTDFIEPLTVARVLVPLGCAAAIYAAFWMFDEWAFDLTVVLAVALTVWLQPFNEGNPYPDFPHFAVQLAALVFGAGFCLGIRVLNILPHTVSVPLMCVAIGLCVLCLVGASPAYIAFCAALLIGIYGAYLTLNYYDIKIDLDDGACVVMAYLICNLMLMNLGEFSFPSCIIFTMFLWVEIVVALWQRYMVTHSGMLRENTNYYTATELFTLQGLAVMIMRICIVLLFVGWFQLFSVNQYSLLIVAFCLAMWLNNTNGKRSANTLKEINREFVSELKQNIEETKNLLSGHKKDGE
;
A
#
# COMPACT_ATOMS: atom_id res chain seq x y z
N MET A 1 8.28 -7.92 26.41
CA MET A 1 6.95 -7.85 25.76
C MET A 1 6.16 -6.60 26.14
N LEU A 2 5.81 -6.34 27.43
CA LEU A 2 5.02 -5.15 27.79
C LEU A 2 5.68 -3.84 27.40
N LEU A 3 6.99 -3.67 27.68
CA LEU A 3 7.75 -2.48 27.32
C LEU A 3 7.80 -2.27 25.79
N SER A 4 8.00 -3.34 25.02
CA SER A 4 7.98 -3.27 23.56
C SER A 4 6.61 -2.84 23.04
N LEU A 5 5.52 -3.36 23.61
CA LEU A 5 4.17 -2.95 23.27
C LEU A 5 3.91 -1.46 23.57
N MET A 6 4.34 -0.99 24.76
CA MET A 6 4.23 0.43 25.11
C MET A 6 5.00 1.33 24.13
N ASN A 7 6.22 0.94 23.77
CA ASN A 7 7.02 1.69 22.81
C ASN A 7 6.36 1.70 21.41
N MET A 8 5.85 0.57 20.94
CA MET A 8 5.08 0.53 19.67
C MET A 8 3.88 1.49 19.70
N LEU A 9 3.11 1.49 20.79
CA LEU A 9 1.98 2.41 20.93
C LEU A 9 2.43 3.87 20.94
N LEU A 10 3.53 4.20 21.60
CA LEU A 10 4.09 5.56 21.59
C LEU A 10 4.52 5.99 20.19
N PHE A 11 5.23 5.14 19.44
CA PHE A 11 5.64 5.44 18.07
C PHE A 11 4.44 5.60 17.15
N MET A 12 3.43 4.73 17.27
CA MET A 12 2.19 4.83 16.50
C MET A 12 1.43 6.13 16.81
N MET A 13 1.26 6.46 18.09
CA MET A 13 0.58 7.70 18.48
C MET A 13 1.35 8.94 18.04
N ALA A 14 2.67 8.95 18.16
CA ALA A 14 3.50 10.05 17.70
C ALA A 14 3.35 10.24 16.17
N GLY A 15 3.45 9.16 15.39
CA GLY A 15 3.25 9.17 13.96
C GLY A 15 1.88 9.72 13.59
N PHE A 16 0.82 9.22 14.21
CA PHE A 16 -0.54 9.66 13.95
C PHE A 16 -0.75 11.14 14.28
N MET A 17 -0.42 11.56 15.48
CA MET A 17 -0.68 12.93 15.95
C MET A 17 0.08 13.96 15.14
N LEU A 18 1.38 13.72 14.90
CA LEU A 18 2.22 14.66 14.16
C LEU A 18 1.76 14.76 12.70
N MET A 19 1.47 13.62 12.05
CA MET A 19 0.98 13.66 10.67
C MET A 19 -0.41 14.26 10.55
N TYR A 20 -1.30 13.97 11.50
CA TYR A 20 -2.63 14.58 11.52
C TYR A 20 -2.57 16.10 11.63
N MET A 21 -1.65 16.63 12.46
CA MET A 21 -1.42 18.07 12.60
C MET A 21 -0.96 18.72 11.28
N VAL A 22 -0.18 18.02 10.47
CA VAL A 22 0.32 18.52 9.17
C VAL A 22 -0.76 18.41 8.10
N TYR A 23 -1.50 17.31 8.04
CA TYR A 23 -2.54 17.12 7.02
C TYR A 23 -3.81 17.94 7.27
N ARG A 24 -4.21 18.17 8.50
CA ARG A 24 -5.42 18.91 8.83
C ARG A 24 -5.53 20.29 8.19
N PRO A 25 -4.45 21.13 8.14
CA PRO A 25 -4.49 22.41 7.43
C PRO A 25 -4.69 22.25 5.91
N GLN A 26 -4.21 21.16 5.31
CA GLN A 26 -4.41 20.88 3.87
C GLN A 26 -5.88 20.56 3.58
N VAL A 27 -6.50 19.74 4.42
CA VAL A 27 -7.95 19.46 4.34
C VAL A 27 -8.77 20.75 4.50
N SER A 28 -8.40 21.61 5.44
CA SER A 28 -9.08 22.90 5.64
C SER A 28 -8.95 23.83 4.43
N LYS A 29 -7.84 23.77 3.68
CA LYS A 29 -7.69 24.50 2.41
C LYS A 29 -8.59 23.91 1.33
N PHE A 30 -8.65 22.59 1.21
CA PHE A 30 -9.53 21.89 0.27
C PHE A 30 -10.99 22.25 0.51
N GLU A 31 -11.47 22.22 1.75
CA GLU A 31 -12.85 22.59 2.11
C GLU A 31 -13.20 24.05 1.72
N LYS A 32 -12.22 24.93 1.69
CA LYS A 32 -12.41 26.32 1.30
C LYS A 32 -12.33 26.59 -0.20
N SER A 33 -11.43 25.87 -0.90
CA SER A 33 -11.14 26.10 -2.32
C SER A 33 -11.88 25.17 -3.27
N LEU A 34 -12.45 24.06 -2.75
CA LEU A 34 -13.00 22.95 -3.53
C LEU A 34 -11.95 22.30 -4.48
N GLU A 35 -10.68 22.53 -4.24
CA GLU A 35 -9.59 21.98 -5.03
C GLU A 35 -8.90 20.86 -4.27
N LEU A 36 -8.67 19.73 -4.96
CA LEU A 36 -7.91 18.61 -4.42
C LEU A 36 -6.46 19.05 -4.18
N THR A 37 -5.92 18.79 -2.98
CA THR A 37 -4.54 19.17 -2.66
C THR A 37 -3.61 17.98 -2.83
N ILE A 38 -2.54 18.17 -3.62
CA ILE A 38 -1.44 17.21 -3.71
C ILE A 38 -0.48 17.52 -2.55
N PRO A 39 -0.29 16.59 -1.60
CA PRO A 39 0.44 16.91 -0.38
C PRO A 39 1.95 16.76 -0.54
N MET A 40 2.59 17.64 -1.32
CA MET A 40 4.05 17.64 -1.43
C MET A 40 4.72 17.92 -0.07
N LEU A 41 4.30 18.95 0.63
CA LEU A 41 4.83 19.29 1.95
C LEU A 41 4.54 18.22 3.02
N PRO A 42 3.31 17.68 3.13
CA PRO A 42 3.01 16.56 4.01
C PRO A 42 3.86 15.33 3.78
N ILE A 43 4.21 14.99 2.53
CA ILE A 43 5.06 13.83 2.24
C ILE A 43 6.48 14.05 2.69
N LEU A 44 7.06 15.22 2.46
CA LEU A 44 8.37 15.58 2.97
C LEU A 44 8.40 15.51 4.51
N TYR A 45 7.30 15.93 5.14
CA TYR A 45 7.15 15.85 6.58
C TYR A 45 7.00 14.41 7.07
N MET A 46 6.23 13.57 6.36
CA MET A 46 6.12 12.13 6.63
C MET A 46 7.49 11.46 6.59
N PHE A 47 8.27 11.75 5.56
CA PHE A 47 9.61 11.22 5.42
C PHE A 47 10.53 11.70 6.54
N GLY A 48 10.53 12.99 6.86
CA GLY A 48 11.32 13.56 7.97
C GLY A 48 10.94 12.95 9.32
N LEU A 49 9.65 12.76 9.58
CA LEU A 49 9.15 12.13 10.79
C LEU A 49 9.58 10.66 10.86
N TYR A 50 9.49 9.93 9.74
CA TYR A 50 9.97 8.55 9.69
C TYR A 50 11.48 8.46 9.90
N ALA A 51 12.26 9.37 9.31
CA ALA A 51 13.71 9.43 9.50
C ALA A 51 14.09 9.65 10.96
N ILE A 52 13.49 10.63 11.63
CA ILE A 52 13.73 10.91 13.05
C ILE A 52 13.27 9.73 13.93
N GLY A 53 12.10 9.18 13.62
CA GLY A 53 11.54 8.05 14.37
C GLY A 53 12.36 6.77 14.21
N SER A 54 12.91 6.48 13.03
CA SER A 54 13.78 5.32 12.81
C SER A 54 15.11 5.44 13.55
N ILE A 55 15.68 6.64 13.61
CA ILE A 55 16.84 6.93 14.44
C ILE A 55 16.48 6.73 15.94
N GLY A 56 15.35 7.27 16.40
CA GLY A 56 14.86 7.08 17.75
C GLY A 56 14.63 5.61 18.10
N ALA A 57 14.11 4.81 17.16
CA ALA A 57 13.93 3.38 17.32
C ALA A 57 15.28 2.64 17.56
N CYS A 58 16.34 3.04 16.87
CA CYS A 58 17.68 2.49 17.12
C CYS A 58 18.15 2.74 18.56
N PHE A 59 17.95 3.95 19.09
CA PHE A 59 18.33 4.25 20.47
C PHE A 59 17.50 3.46 21.48
N VAL A 60 16.20 3.33 21.26
CA VAL A 60 15.28 2.62 22.18
C VAL A 60 15.53 1.11 22.19
N THR A 61 16.01 0.54 21.09
CA THR A 61 16.32 -0.90 21.01
C THR A 61 17.68 -1.25 21.62
N ASN A 62 18.40 -0.30 22.19
CA ASN A 62 19.77 -0.48 22.69
C ASN A 62 20.74 -1.04 21.63
N ASN A 63 20.45 -0.86 20.36
CA ASN A 63 21.45 -1.04 19.31
C ASN A 63 22.48 0.09 19.45
N THR A 64 23.21 0.05 20.56
CA THR A 64 24.29 1.00 20.89
C THR A 64 25.47 0.89 19.92
N ASP A 65 25.51 -0.18 19.12
CA ASP A 65 26.39 -0.36 17.98
C ASP A 65 25.99 0.53 16.78
N PHE A 66 25.20 1.58 17.06
CA PHE A 66 24.90 2.65 16.10
C PHE A 66 26.17 3.34 15.57
N ILE A 67 27.27 3.19 16.27
CA ILE A 67 28.60 3.69 15.87
C ILE A 67 29.25 2.77 14.83
N GLU A 68 28.78 1.52 14.68
CA GLU A 68 29.27 0.65 13.63
C GLU A 68 28.81 1.17 12.26
N PRO A 69 29.75 1.35 11.29
CA PRO A 69 29.44 1.91 9.97
C PRO A 69 28.33 1.14 9.24
N LEU A 70 28.25 -0.17 9.46
CA LEU A 70 27.26 -1.04 8.83
C LEU A 70 25.84 -0.78 9.35
N THR A 71 25.67 -0.55 10.67
CA THR A 71 24.37 -0.24 11.27
C THR A 71 23.88 1.14 10.82
N VAL A 72 24.78 2.13 10.80
CA VAL A 72 24.48 3.46 10.26
C VAL A 72 24.04 3.38 8.80
N ALA A 73 24.74 2.60 7.97
CA ALA A 73 24.39 2.42 6.56
C ALA A 73 23.01 1.76 6.40
N ARG A 74 22.67 0.75 7.20
CA ARG A 74 21.37 0.06 7.17
C ARG A 74 20.18 0.97 7.51
N VAL A 75 20.41 2.05 8.23
CA VAL A 75 19.37 3.03 8.56
C VAL A 75 19.37 4.22 7.61
N LEU A 76 20.54 4.81 7.37
CA LEU A 76 20.65 6.06 6.59
C LEU A 76 20.54 5.84 5.09
N VAL A 77 21.05 4.74 4.56
CA VAL A 77 21.00 4.48 3.11
C VAL A 77 19.56 4.28 2.62
N PRO A 78 18.70 3.47 3.27
CA PRO A 78 17.29 3.40 2.86
C PRO A 78 16.57 4.74 2.94
N LEU A 79 16.89 5.57 3.93
CA LEU A 79 16.33 6.92 4.01
C LEU A 79 16.79 7.80 2.84
N GLY A 80 18.10 7.76 2.51
CA GLY A 80 18.64 8.44 1.34
C GLY A 80 18.01 7.95 0.03
N CYS A 81 17.81 6.65 -0.11
CA CYS A 81 17.14 6.04 -1.25
C CYS A 81 15.68 6.50 -1.37
N ALA A 82 14.91 6.54 -0.28
CA ALA A 82 13.55 7.04 -0.29
C ALA A 82 13.47 8.50 -0.73
N ALA A 83 14.39 9.35 -0.24
CA ALA A 83 14.51 10.73 -0.69
C ALA A 83 14.88 10.84 -2.18
N ALA A 84 15.81 9.99 -2.65
CA ALA A 84 16.21 9.95 -4.06
C ALA A 84 15.06 9.49 -4.97
N ILE A 85 14.27 8.49 -4.55
CA ILE A 85 13.08 8.03 -5.29
C ILE A 85 12.10 9.20 -5.46
N TYR A 86 11.81 9.93 -4.40
CA TYR A 86 10.88 11.05 -4.48
C TYR A 86 11.41 12.20 -5.34
N ALA A 87 12.70 12.54 -5.19
CA ALA A 87 13.35 13.53 -6.03
C ALA A 87 13.36 13.12 -7.51
N ALA A 88 13.63 11.85 -7.79
CA ALA A 88 13.64 11.31 -9.15
C ALA A 88 12.26 11.41 -9.83
N PHE A 89 11.18 11.21 -9.10
CA PHE A 89 9.82 11.38 -9.61
C PHE A 89 9.55 12.79 -10.14
N TRP A 90 10.09 13.80 -9.50
CA TRP A 90 9.92 15.20 -9.91
C TRP A 90 10.92 15.71 -10.95
N MET A 91 12.09 15.07 -11.05
CA MET A 91 13.22 15.56 -11.86
C MET A 91 13.41 14.78 -13.17
N PHE A 92 12.92 13.56 -13.26
CA PHE A 92 13.22 12.66 -14.36
C PHE A 92 11.96 12.11 -15.03
N ASP A 93 12.16 11.58 -16.25
CA ASP A 93 11.15 10.86 -16.98
C ASP A 93 10.82 9.51 -16.29
N GLU A 94 9.68 8.92 -16.63
CA GLU A 94 9.18 7.67 -16.03
C GLU A 94 10.22 6.54 -16.03
N TRP A 95 10.97 6.39 -17.13
CA TRP A 95 12.00 5.35 -17.23
C TRP A 95 13.15 5.56 -16.23
N ALA A 96 13.62 6.78 -16.08
CA ALA A 96 14.72 7.10 -15.17
C ALA A 96 14.26 7.02 -13.71
N PHE A 97 12.97 7.35 -13.43
CA PHE A 97 12.35 7.12 -12.14
C PHE A 97 12.33 5.63 -11.80
N ASP A 98 11.82 4.78 -12.70
CA ASP A 98 11.75 3.32 -12.48
C ASP A 98 13.14 2.72 -12.25
N LEU A 99 14.14 3.16 -13.02
CA LEU A 99 15.54 2.76 -12.81
C LEU A 99 16.04 3.17 -11.41
N THR A 100 15.71 4.38 -10.96
CA THR A 100 16.09 4.86 -9.62
C THR A 100 15.49 3.98 -8.52
N VAL A 101 14.23 3.55 -8.67
CA VAL A 101 13.58 2.63 -7.73
C VAL A 101 14.31 1.28 -7.70
N VAL A 102 14.64 0.72 -8.86
CA VAL A 102 15.38 -0.56 -8.95
C VAL A 102 16.75 -0.44 -8.28
N LEU A 103 17.49 0.64 -8.54
CA LEU A 103 18.81 0.87 -7.95
C LEU A 103 18.73 1.07 -6.42
N ALA A 104 17.71 1.78 -5.93
CA ALA A 104 17.49 1.97 -4.52
C ALA A 104 17.20 0.64 -3.80
N VAL A 105 16.35 -0.20 -4.40
CA VAL A 105 16.08 -1.55 -3.87
C VAL A 105 17.33 -2.43 -3.94
N ALA A 106 18.09 -2.39 -5.03
CA ALA A 106 19.34 -3.15 -5.18
C ALA A 106 20.35 -2.78 -4.08
N LEU A 107 20.52 -1.49 -3.82
CA LEU A 107 21.40 -1.01 -2.75
C LEU A 107 20.91 -1.44 -1.37
N THR A 108 19.58 -1.41 -1.15
CA THR A 108 18.98 -1.89 0.09
C THR A 108 19.23 -3.39 0.29
N VAL A 109 19.02 -4.21 -0.75
CA VAL A 109 19.26 -5.66 -0.71
C VAL A 109 20.74 -5.95 -0.44
N TRP A 110 21.65 -5.18 -1.04
CA TRP A 110 23.08 -5.32 -0.82
C TRP A 110 23.48 -5.10 0.65
N LEU A 111 22.80 -4.20 1.36
CA LEU A 111 23.11 -3.87 2.75
C LEU A 111 22.46 -4.80 3.78
N GLN A 112 21.64 -5.78 3.34
CA GLN A 112 20.97 -6.68 4.27
C GLN A 112 21.92 -7.67 4.96
N PRO A 113 21.59 -8.10 6.20
CA PRO A 113 22.41 -9.02 6.98
C PRO A 113 22.68 -10.38 6.33
N PHE A 114 21.77 -10.85 5.43
CA PHE A 114 21.95 -12.14 4.77
C PHE A 114 23.15 -12.19 3.84
N ASN A 115 23.77 -11.06 3.52
CA ASN A 115 25.04 -11.03 2.80
C ASN A 115 26.21 -11.60 3.63
N GLU A 116 26.08 -11.68 4.95
CA GLU A 116 27.06 -12.27 5.85
C GLU A 116 26.94 -13.81 5.91
N GLY A 117 25.81 -14.37 5.49
CA GLY A 117 25.56 -15.80 5.43
C GLY A 117 24.29 -16.11 4.62
N ASN A 118 24.32 -17.15 3.79
CA ASN A 118 23.15 -17.53 3.01
C ASN A 118 22.04 -18.13 3.91
N PRO A 119 20.90 -17.45 4.09
CA PRO A 119 19.81 -17.94 4.93
C PRO A 119 19.07 -19.14 4.32
N TYR A 120 19.27 -19.38 3.04
CA TYR A 120 18.63 -20.45 2.28
C TYR A 120 19.73 -21.33 1.64
N PRO A 121 20.34 -22.27 2.39
CA PRO A 121 21.51 -23.02 1.93
C PRO A 121 21.23 -23.88 0.69
N ASP A 122 19.98 -24.22 0.42
CA ASP A 122 19.58 -24.98 -0.74
C ASP A 122 19.63 -24.17 -2.05
N PHE A 123 19.75 -22.84 -1.95
CA PHE A 123 19.81 -21.96 -3.11
C PHE A 123 21.13 -21.21 -3.19
N PRO A 124 21.68 -20.95 -4.40
CA PRO A 124 22.83 -20.08 -4.55
C PRO A 124 22.55 -18.67 -3.98
N HIS A 125 23.51 -18.11 -3.27
CA HIS A 125 23.37 -16.76 -2.65
C HIS A 125 22.91 -15.69 -3.63
N PHE A 126 23.47 -15.71 -4.85
CA PHE A 126 23.03 -14.81 -5.93
C PHE A 126 21.53 -14.96 -6.28
N ALA A 127 21.01 -16.18 -6.27
CA ALA A 127 19.59 -16.40 -6.55
C ALA A 127 18.69 -15.79 -5.47
N VAL A 128 19.11 -15.83 -4.20
CA VAL A 128 18.40 -15.19 -3.08
C VAL A 128 18.42 -13.67 -3.23
N GLN A 129 19.57 -13.10 -3.56
CA GLN A 129 19.69 -11.65 -3.82
C GLN A 129 18.83 -11.21 -4.99
N LEU A 130 18.85 -11.97 -6.10
CA LEU A 130 18.03 -11.68 -7.26
C LEU A 130 16.54 -11.77 -6.96
N ALA A 131 16.11 -12.79 -6.21
CA ALA A 131 14.73 -12.94 -5.78
C ALA A 131 14.28 -11.78 -4.87
N ALA A 132 15.12 -11.35 -3.93
CA ALA A 132 14.88 -10.20 -3.07
C ALA A 132 14.77 -8.88 -3.87
N LEU A 133 15.65 -8.70 -4.87
CA LEU A 133 15.61 -7.55 -5.77
C LEU A 133 14.32 -7.53 -6.60
N VAL A 134 13.97 -8.66 -7.23
CA VAL A 134 12.75 -8.78 -8.04
C VAL A 134 11.50 -8.56 -7.17
N PHE A 135 11.47 -9.14 -5.97
CA PHE A 135 10.39 -8.92 -5.01
C PHE A 135 10.27 -7.44 -4.65
N GLY A 136 11.36 -6.81 -4.20
CA GLY A 136 11.33 -5.43 -3.73
C GLY A 136 11.03 -4.43 -4.84
N ALA A 137 11.69 -4.54 -5.99
CA ALA A 137 11.47 -3.65 -7.13
C ALA A 137 10.05 -3.85 -7.71
N GLY A 138 9.63 -5.10 -7.90
CA GLY A 138 8.28 -5.42 -8.38
C GLY A 138 7.19 -4.93 -7.44
N PHE A 139 7.41 -5.03 -6.12
CA PHE A 139 6.49 -4.49 -5.11
C PHE A 139 6.39 -2.95 -5.20
N CYS A 140 7.51 -2.25 -5.19
CA CYS A 140 7.53 -0.78 -5.22
C CYS A 140 6.95 -0.22 -6.52
N LEU A 141 7.34 -0.76 -7.68
CA LEU A 141 6.83 -0.30 -8.97
C LEU A 141 5.38 -0.74 -9.20
N GLY A 142 5.00 -1.93 -8.71
CA GLY A 142 3.63 -2.44 -8.80
C GLY A 142 2.62 -1.57 -8.06
N ILE A 143 3.00 -0.93 -6.98
CA ILE A 143 2.12 -0.03 -6.22
C ILE A 143 1.63 1.16 -7.06
N ARG A 144 2.42 1.67 -8.01
CA ARG A 144 1.97 2.72 -8.96
C ARG A 144 0.74 2.29 -9.74
N VAL A 145 0.66 1.01 -10.08
CA VAL A 145 -0.48 0.45 -10.83
C VAL A 145 -1.77 0.48 -10.01
N LEU A 146 -1.63 0.43 -8.68
CA LEU A 146 -2.75 0.41 -7.73
C LEU A 146 -3.10 1.80 -7.18
N ASN A 147 -2.32 2.84 -7.48
CA ASN A 147 -2.56 4.20 -7.00
C ASN A 147 -3.71 4.87 -7.76
N ILE A 148 -4.91 4.33 -7.60
CA ILE A 148 -6.14 4.87 -8.20
C ILE A 148 -6.96 5.57 -7.12
N LEU A 149 -6.99 4.99 -5.91
CA LEU A 149 -7.69 5.51 -4.75
C LEU A 149 -6.77 5.43 -3.52
N PRO A 150 -6.84 6.40 -2.60
CA PRO A 150 -6.00 6.41 -1.40
C PRO A 150 -6.02 5.10 -0.62
N HIS A 151 -7.17 4.42 -0.60
CA HIS A 151 -7.39 3.21 0.20
C HIS A 151 -6.79 1.94 -0.41
N THR A 152 -6.61 1.89 -1.73
CA THR A 152 -6.08 0.70 -2.42
C THR A 152 -4.61 0.43 -2.10
N VAL A 153 -3.87 1.47 -1.73
CA VAL A 153 -2.45 1.38 -1.36
C VAL A 153 -2.25 1.45 0.14
N SER A 154 -2.83 2.46 0.80
CA SER A 154 -2.52 2.75 2.21
C SER A 154 -3.11 1.74 3.19
N VAL A 155 -4.30 1.16 2.94
CA VAL A 155 -4.88 0.13 3.80
C VAL A 155 -4.04 -1.16 3.81
N PRO A 156 -3.65 -1.74 2.65
CA PRO A 156 -2.79 -2.92 2.66
C PRO A 156 -1.42 -2.64 3.28
N LEU A 157 -0.78 -1.51 2.98
CA LEU A 157 0.51 -1.16 3.58
C LEU A 157 0.42 -1.02 5.11
N MET A 158 -0.65 -0.41 5.61
CA MET A 158 -0.92 -0.35 7.05
C MET A 158 -1.10 -1.74 7.66
N CYS A 159 -1.81 -2.64 6.98
CA CYS A 159 -1.98 -4.03 7.43
C CYS A 159 -0.64 -4.79 7.45
N VAL A 160 0.22 -4.61 6.45
CA VAL A 160 1.58 -5.19 6.45
C VAL A 160 2.37 -4.68 7.66
N ALA A 161 2.31 -3.39 7.94
CA ALA A 161 2.98 -2.81 9.13
C ALA A 161 2.45 -3.41 10.44
N ILE A 162 1.13 -3.64 10.56
CA ILE A 162 0.53 -4.35 11.71
C ILE A 162 1.08 -5.77 11.80
N GLY A 163 1.20 -6.46 10.68
CA GLY A 163 1.80 -7.80 10.61
C GLY A 163 3.23 -7.82 11.18
N LEU A 164 4.07 -6.86 10.76
CA LEU A 164 5.44 -6.71 11.25
C LEU A 164 5.50 -6.44 12.76
N CYS A 165 4.60 -5.62 13.31
CA CYS A 165 4.51 -5.40 14.76
C CYS A 165 4.20 -6.69 15.52
N VAL A 166 3.27 -7.51 15.02
CA VAL A 166 2.90 -8.77 15.66
C VAL A 166 4.03 -9.80 15.54
N LEU A 167 4.75 -9.87 14.40
CA LEU A 167 5.94 -10.72 14.27
C LEU A 167 6.97 -10.44 15.36
N CYS A 168 7.19 -9.18 15.71
CA CYS A 168 8.07 -8.84 16.81
C CYS A 168 7.51 -9.29 18.17
N LEU A 169 6.21 -9.17 18.43
CA LEU A 169 5.60 -9.60 19.69
C LEU A 169 5.72 -11.12 19.91
N VAL A 170 5.70 -11.90 18.84
CA VAL A 170 5.93 -13.35 18.91
C VAL A 170 7.40 -13.75 18.83
N GLY A 171 8.31 -12.76 18.81
CA GLY A 171 9.76 -13.01 18.80
C GLY A 171 10.35 -13.41 17.46
N ALA A 172 9.59 -13.25 16.36
CA ALA A 172 9.99 -13.63 15.00
C ALA A 172 10.59 -12.45 14.18
N SER A 173 10.76 -11.27 14.79
CA SER A 173 11.31 -10.09 14.13
C SER A 173 11.98 -9.16 15.16
N PRO A 174 13.04 -8.44 14.77
CA PRO A 174 13.70 -7.47 15.65
C PRO A 174 12.78 -6.33 16.09
N ALA A 175 12.97 -5.83 17.32
CA ALA A 175 12.16 -4.76 17.90
C ALA A 175 12.25 -3.44 17.11
N TYR A 176 13.40 -3.15 16.50
CA TYR A 176 13.59 -2.00 15.61
C TYR A 176 12.56 -1.96 14.47
N ILE A 177 12.38 -3.09 13.78
CA ILE A 177 11.43 -3.20 12.67
C ILE A 177 10.00 -2.89 13.14
N ALA A 178 9.63 -3.42 14.32
CA ALA A 178 8.30 -3.18 14.87
C ALA A 178 8.06 -1.71 15.25
N PHE A 179 9.07 -1.03 15.79
CA PHE A 179 8.93 0.40 16.14
C PHE A 179 8.80 1.27 14.90
N CYS A 180 9.60 0.99 13.86
CA CYS A 180 9.46 1.65 12.56
C CYS A 180 8.12 1.34 11.90
N ALA A 181 7.65 0.09 11.95
CA ALA A 181 6.35 -0.31 11.44
C ALA A 181 5.20 0.38 12.20
N ALA A 182 5.29 0.44 13.54
CA ALA A 182 4.30 1.14 14.36
C ALA A 182 4.21 2.63 14.02
N LEU A 183 5.35 3.28 13.75
CA LEU A 183 5.39 4.66 13.28
C LEU A 183 4.65 4.82 11.95
N LEU A 184 4.89 3.91 10.99
CA LEU A 184 4.21 3.91 9.69
C LEU A 184 2.70 3.65 9.83
N ILE A 185 2.26 2.79 10.75
CA ILE A 185 0.84 2.61 11.07
C ILE A 185 0.21 3.95 11.48
N GLY A 186 0.88 4.70 12.33
CA GLY A 186 0.43 6.02 12.75
C GLY A 186 0.32 7.00 11.58
N ILE A 187 1.36 7.07 10.75
CA ILE A 187 1.42 7.94 9.56
C ILE A 187 0.31 7.59 8.56
N TYR A 188 0.17 6.32 8.20
CA TYR A 188 -0.87 5.86 7.26
C TYR A 188 -2.27 5.99 7.83
N GLY A 189 -2.43 5.74 9.14
CA GLY A 189 -3.70 5.91 9.86
C GLY A 189 -4.18 7.36 9.86
N ALA A 190 -3.28 8.33 10.03
CA ALA A 190 -3.62 9.74 9.93
C ALA A 190 -4.10 10.11 8.52
N TYR A 191 -3.39 9.63 7.49
CA TYR A 191 -3.77 9.85 6.09
C TYR A 191 -5.14 9.23 5.77
N LEU A 192 -5.38 7.98 6.18
CA LEU A 192 -6.66 7.29 5.97
C LEU A 192 -7.80 7.95 6.71
N THR A 193 -7.58 8.43 7.94
CA THR A 193 -8.63 9.11 8.74
C THR A 193 -9.15 10.36 8.03
N LEU A 194 -8.28 11.11 7.37
CA LEU A 194 -8.63 12.33 6.65
C LEU A 194 -9.31 12.07 5.31
N ASN A 195 -9.02 10.94 4.68
CA ASN A 195 -9.61 10.53 3.41
C ASN A 195 -10.73 9.47 3.56
N TYR A 196 -11.22 9.23 4.78
CA TYR A 196 -12.13 8.11 5.03
C TYR A 196 -13.49 8.25 4.37
N TYR A 197 -14.04 9.46 4.31
CA TYR A 197 -15.35 9.75 3.71
C TYR A 197 -15.21 10.20 2.25
N ASP A 198 -14.30 11.14 2.00
CA ASP A 198 -14.06 11.78 0.72
C ASP A 198 -12.57 11.91 0.46
N ILE A 199 -12.15 11.88 -0.80
CA ILE A 199 -10.76 12.14 -1.17
C ILE A 199 -10.49 13.63 -1.01
N LYS A 200 -9.75 14.00 0.03
CA LYS A 200 -9.38 15.39 0.34
C LYS A 200 -7.91 15.67 0.05
N ILE A 201 -7.10 14.66 0.20
CA ILE A 201 -5.65 14.72 -0.05
C ILE A 201 -5.31 13.55 -0.97
N ASP A 202 -4.76 13.85 -2.14
CA ASP A 202 -4.26 12.85 -3.07
C ASP A 202 -2.75 12.68 -2.92
N LEU A 203 -2.27 11.46 -3.11
CA LEU A 203 -0.86 11.12 -3.13
C LEU A 203 -0.43 10.89 -4.57
N ASP A 204 0.64 11.58 -4.99
CA ASP A 204 1.26 11.29 -6.26
C ASP A 204 1.91 9.88 -6.29
N ASP A 205 2.22 9.39 -7.49
CA ASP A 205 2.84 8.07 -7.67
C ASP A 205 4.18 7.97 -6.98
N GLY A 206 4.97 9.05 -6.95
CA GLY A 206 6.25 9.10 -6.26
C GLY A 206 6.11 8.87 -4.76
N ALA A 207 5.11 9.50 -4.15
CA ALA A 207 4.80 9.33 -2.74
C ALA A 207 4.34 7.91 -2.41
N CYS A 208 3.48 7.33 -3.24
CA CYS A 208 3.01 5.96 -3.07
C CYS A 208 4.17 4.96 -3.17
N VAL A 209 5.11 5.16 -4.09
CA VAL A 209 6.32 4.33 -4.21
C VAL A 209 7.22 4.49 -2.99
N VAL A 210 7.39 5.71 -2.45
CA VAL A 210 8.15 5.92 -1.21
C VAL A 210 7.50 5.20 -0.03
N MET A 211 6.18 5.28 0.13
CA MET A 211 5.45 4.54 1.17
C MET A 211 5.66 3.03 1.06
N ALA A 212 5.57 2.50 -0.17
CA ALA A 212 5.81 1.09 -0.44
C ALA A 212 7.28 0.70 -0.17
N TYR A 213 8.23 1.54 -0.58
CA TYR A 213 9.66 1.31 -0.38
C TYR A 213 10.03 1.24 1.11
N LEU A 214 9.48 2.12 1.96
CA LEU A 214 9.73 2.08 3.39
C LEU A 214 9.24 0.77 4.03
N ILE A 215 8.06 0.30 3.66
CA ILE A 215 7.55 -1.02 4.10
C ILE A 215 8.41 -2.16 3.52
N CYS A 216 8.75 -2.08 2.22
CA CYS A 216 9.59 -3.07 1.57
C CYS A 216 10.95 -3.21 2.26
N ASN A 217 11.60 -2.10 2.62
CA ASN A 217 12.84 -2.11 3.38
C ASN A 217 12.69 -2.87 4.70
N LEU A 218 11.62 -2.61 5.47
CA LEU A 218 11.36 -3.34 6.72
C LEU A 218 11.12 -4.83 6.50
N MET A 219 10.46 -5.21 5.41
CA MET A 219 10.27 -6.63 5.04
C MET A 219 11.61 -7.27 4.64
N LEU A 220 12.43 -6.57 3.86
CA LEU A 220 13.73 -7.07 3.43
C LEU A 220 14.71 -7.26 4.61
N MET A 221 14.56 -6.47 5.68
CA MET A 221 15.30 -6.68 6.93
C MET A 221 14.95 -8.00 7.62
N ASN A 222 13.79 -8.60 7.32
CA ASN A 222 13.43 -9.96 7.77
C ASN A 222 13.91 -11.04 6.79
N LEU A 223 14.61 -10.68 5.72
CA LEU A 223 15.19 -11.65 4.79
C LEU A 223 16.23 -12.49 5.54
N GLY A 224 16.08 -13.79 5.48
CA GLY A 224 16.91 -14.68 6.28
C GLY A 224 16.30 -15.07 7.63
N GLU A 225 15.36 -14.31 8.11
CA GLU A 225 14.57 -14.65 9.27
C GLU A 225 13.41 -15.59 8.89
N PHE A 226 12.99 -16.43 9.83
CA PHE A 226 11.86 -17.32 9.62
C PHE A 226 10.55 -16.60 9.29
N SER A 227 10.48 -15.32 9.60
CA SER A 227 9.35 -14.43 9.36
C SER A 227 9.22 -13.91 7.91
N PHE A 228 10.24 -14.05 7.07
CA PHE A 228 10.18 -13.50 5.70
C PHE A 228 9.05 -14.11 4.84
N PRO A 229 8.79 -15.44 4.84
CA PRO A 229 7.61 -15.98 4.16
C PRO A 229 6.29 -15.37 4.63
N SER A 230 6.17 -15.05 5.93
CA SER A 230 5.02 -14.34 6.48
C SER A 230 4.87 -12.93 5.88
N CYS A 231 5.99 -12.22 5.69
CA CYS A 231 5.99 -10.89 5.03
C CYS A 231 5.47 -10.97 3.58
N ILE A 232 5.83 -12.02 2.83
CA ILE A 232 5.31 -12.26 1.48
C ILE A 232 3.80 -12.49 1.54
N ILE A 233 3.30 -13.28 2.48
CA ILE A 233 1.86 -13.55 2.65
C ILE A 233 1.10 -12.25 2.99
N PHE A 234 1.64 -11.40 3.85
CA PHE A 234 1.02 -10.12 4.20
C PHE A 234 0.81 -9.21 2.99
N THR A 235 1.71 -9.29 2.01
CA THR A 235 1.63 -8.50 0.76
C THR A 235 0.86 -9.19 -0.36
N MET A 236 0.35 -10.42 -0.14
CA MET A 236 -0.25 -11.23 -1.19
C MET A 236 -1.45 -10.55 -1.86
N PHE A 237 -2.25 -9.78 -1.11
CA PHE A 237 -3.33 -8.97 -1.68
C PHE A 237 -2.80 -8.01 -2.75
N LEU A 238 -1.75 -7.25 -2.44
CA LEU A 238 -1.16 -6.28 -3.38
C LEU A 238 -0.62 -6.98 -4.63
N TRP A 239 0.06 -8.12 -4.48
CA TRP A 239 0.57 -8.88 -5.61
C TRP A 239 -0.54 -9.37 -6.55
N VAL A 240 -1.63 -9.88 -5.98
CA VAL A 240 -2.78 -10.32 -6.77
C VAL A 240 -3.41 -9.15 -7.51
N GLU A 241 -3.61 -8.01 -6.84
CA GLU A 241 -4.16 -6.81 -7.45
C GLU A 241 -3.26 -6.25 -8.56
N ILE A 242 -1.94 -6.21 -8.35
CA ILE A 242 -0.97 -5.79 -9.36
C ILE A 242 -1.08 -6.68 -10.61
N VAL A 243 -1.09 -8.00 -10.43
CA VAL A 243 -1.21 -8.95 -11.55
C VAL A 243 -2.53 -8.78 -12.28
N VAL A 244 -3.64 -8.64 -11.55
CA VAL A 244 -4.97 -8.43 -12.15
C VAL A 244 -5.03 -7.11 -12.90
N ALA A 245 -4.51 -6.03 -12.34
CA ALA A 245 -4.50 -4.72 -12.98
C ALA A 245 -3.63 -4.71 -14.25
N LEU A 246 -2.45 -5.32 -14.21
CA LEU A 246 -1.59 -5.46 -15.39
C LEU A 246 -2.24 -6.32 -16.47
N TRP A 247 -2.88 -7.42 -16.09
CA TRP A 247 -3.63 -8.27 -17.02
C TRP A 247 -4.77 -7.52 -17.68
N GLN A 248 -5.53 -6.76 -16.92
CA GLN A 248 -6.63 -5.94 -17.45
C GLN A 248 -6.11 -4.88 -18.42
N ARG A 249 -5.03 -4.17 -18.09
CA ARG A 249 -4.39 -3.21 -18.99
C ARG A 249 -3.93 -3.86 -20.29
N TYR A 250 -3.33 -5.04 -20.20
CA TYR A 250 -2.90 -5.81 -21.37
C TYR A 250 -4.09 -6.16 -22.25
N MET A 251 -5.17 -6.69 -21.69
CA MET A 251 -6.37 -7.09 -22.45
C MET A 251 -7.06 -5.88 -23.08
N VAL A 252 -7.17 -4.76 -22.37
CA VAL A 252 -7.79 -3.53 -22.89
C VAL A 252 -6.95 -2.95 -24.04
N THR A 253 -5.63 -2.92 -23.91
CA THR A 253 -4.73 -2.39 -24.95
C THR A 253 -4.81 -3.22 -26.24
N HIS A 254 -4.95 -4.55 -26.12
CA HIS A 254 -5.07 -5.44 -27.28
C HIS A 254 -6.48 -5.46 -27.90
N SER A 255 -7.51 -5.18 -27.12
CA SER A 255 -8.90 -5.17 -27.62
C SER A 255 -9.33 -3.83 -28.21
N GLY A 256 -8.48 -2.81 -28.21
CA GLY A 256 -8.81 -1.47 -28.71
C GLY A 256 -9.86 -0.73 -27.86
N MET A 257 -10.25 -1.28 -26.73
CA MET A 257 -11.16 -0.62 -25.80
C MET A 257 -10.41 0.43 -24.95
N LEU A 258 -11.11 1.52 -24.72
CA LEU A 258 -10.66 2.75 -24.09
C LEU A 258 -9.88 2.54 -22.78
N ARG A 259 -8.92 3.42 -22.59
CA ARG A 259 -7.96 3.60 -21.50
C ARG A 259 -8.57 3.82 -20.11
N GLU A 260 -9.83 3.54 -19.86
CA GLU A 260 -10.42 3.76 -18.55
C GLU A 260 -9.99 2.65 -17.58
N ASN A 261 -9.39 3.08 -16.50
CA ASN A 261 -9.01 2.28 -15.34
C ASN A 261 -10.28 1.68 -14.70
N THR A 262 -10.90 0.72 -15.36
CA THR A 262 -11.96 -0.08 -14.75
C THR A 262 -11.33 -1.08 -13.79
N ASN A 263 -10.94 -0.57 -12.63
CA ASN A 263 -10.66 -1.45 -11.52
C ASN A 263 -11.99 -1.97 -10.99
N TYR A 264 -12.11 -3.27 -10.73
CA TYR A 264 -13.34 -3.86 -10.18
C TYR A 264 -13.82 -3.16 -8.90
N TYR A 265 -12.92 -2.54 -8.15
CA TYR A 265 -13.22 -1.80 -6.92
C TYR A 265 -13.87 -0.45 -7.17
N THR A 266 -13.64 0.19 -8.31
CA THR A 266 -14.28 1.47 -8.65
C THR A 266 -15.75 1.31 -8.99
N ALA A 267 -16.18 0.09 -9.27
CA ALA A 267 -17.53 -0.16 -9.77
C ALA A 267 -18.56 -0.52 -8.70
N THR A 268 -18.15 -1.05 -7.54
CA THR A 268 -19.11 -1.62 -6.58
C THR A 268 -19.45 -0.77 -5.40
N GLU A 269 -18.53 0.06 -5.00
CA GLU A 269 -18.71 0.88 -3.82
C GLU A 269 -18.18 2.29 -4.08
N LEU A 270 -18.26 2.74 -5.33
CA LEU A 270 -18.02 4.11 -5.75
C LEU A 270 -18.81 5.13 -4.92
N PHE A 271 -19.81 4.68 -4.18
CA PHE A 271 -20.61 5.53 -3.33
C PHE A 271 -20.10 5.63 -1.88
N THR A 272 -19.17 4.75 -1.45
CA THR A 272 -18.56 4.86 -0.13
C THR A 272 -17.11 4.36 -0.13
N LEU A 273 -16.15 5.27 -0.07
CA LEU A 273 -14.73 4.95 0.15
C LEU A 273 -14.54 4.09 1.41
N GLN A 274 -15.42 4.22 2.40
CA GLN A 274 -15.48 3.42 3.61
C GLN A 274 -15.70 1.93 3.32
N GLY A 275 -16.64 1.60 2.44
CA GLY A 275 -16.93 0.22 2.07
C GLY A 275 -15.73 -0.44 1.42
N LEU A 276 -15.04 0.28 0.51
CA LEU A 276 -13.80 -0.16 -0.11
C LEU A 276 -12.71 -0.43 0.94
N ALA A 277 -12.48 0.52 1.85
CA ALA A 277 -11.48 0.36 2.91
C ALA A 277 -11.77 -0.86 3.79
N VAL A 278 -13.02 -1.06 4.20
CA VAL A 278 -13.45 -2.21 5.01
C VAL A 278 -13.28 -3.53 4.26
N MET A 279 -13.61 -3.55 2.96
CA MET A 279 -13.45 -4.75 2.14
C MET A 279 -11.97 -5.15 2.01
N ILE A 280 -11.10 -4.21 1.67
CA ILE A 280 -9.65 -4.45 1.57
C ILE A 280 -9.11 -4.90 2.93
N MET A 281 -9.49 -4.23 4.01
CA MET A 281 -9.07 -4.57 5.37
C MET A 281 -9.44 -6.00 5.76
N ARG A 282 -10.65 -6.46 5.42
CA ARG A 282 -11.07 -7.86 5.70
C ARG A 282 -10.15 -8.88 5.02
N ILE A 283 -9.82 -8.65 3.74
CA ILE A 283 -8.92 -9.55 3.00
C ILE A 283 -7.53 -9.54 3.64
N CYS A 284 -7.00 -8.36 3.92
CA CYS A 284 -5.68 -8.22 4.54
C CYS A 284 -5.62 -8.85 5.93
N ILE A 285 -6.65 -8.73 6.76
CA ILE A 285 -6.71 -9.39 8.07
C ILE A 285 -6.65 -10.91 7.93
N VAL A 286 -7.38 -11.49 6.99
CA VAL A 286 -7.30 -12.95 6.73
C VAL A 286 -5.87 -13.36 6.35
N LEU A 287 -5.24 -12.60 5.46
CA LEU A 287 -3.85 -12.86 5.05
C LEU A 287 -2.86 -12.68 6.21
N LEU A 288 -3.09 -11.72 7.12
CA LEU A 288 -2.29 -11.57 8.34
C LEU A 288 -2.36 -12.83 9.19
N PHE A 289 -3.55 -13.39 9.44
CA PHE A 289 -3.71 -14.64 10.19
C PHE A 289 -2.99 -15.82 9.51
N VAL A 290 -3.12 -15.94 8.18
CA VAL A 290 -2.41 -16.99 7.42
C VAL A 290 -0.90 -16.80 7.54
N GLY A 291 -0.39 -15.58 7.43
CA GLY A 291 1.03 -15.27 7.55
C GLY A 291 1.58 -15.54 8.95
N TRP A 292 0.82 -15.25 10.00
CA TRP A 292 1.22 -15.60 11.36
C TRP A 292 1.15 -17.12 11.59
N PHE A 293 0.17 -17.80 11.03
CA PHE A 293 0.10 -19.26 11.10
C PHE A 293 1.29 -19.93 10.41
N GLN A 294 1.86 -19.29 9.38
CA GLN A 294 3.09 -19.72 8.72
C GLN A 294 4.24 -19.97 9.69
N LEU A 295 4.34 -19.20 10.79
CA LEU A 295 5.40 -19.34 11.80
C LEU A 295 5.34 -20.67 12.53
N PHE A 296 4.18 -21.30 12.60
CA PHE A 296 3.92 -22.57 13.28
C PHE A 296 3.82 -23.76 12.31
N SER A 297 3.92 -23.50 11.01
CA SER A 297 3.78 -24.53 9.97
C SER A 297 5.11 -25.22 9.71
N VAL A 298 5.07 -26.56 9.61
CA VAL A 298 6.21 -27.37 9.20
C VAL A 298 6.51 -27.19 7.70
N ASN A 299 5.49 -26.90 6.88
CA ASN A 299 5.63 -26.71 5.44
C ASN A 299 5.27 -25.27 5.05
N GLN A 300 6.27 -24.41 5.10
CA GLN A 300 6.11 -22.96 4.83
C GLN A 300 5.63 -22.66 3.41
N TYR A 301 6.06 -23.40 2.41
CA TYR A 301 5.73 -23.15 1.00
C TYR A 301 4.27 -23.47 0.66
N SER A 302 3.66 -24.45 1.33
CA SER A 302 2.25 -24.78 1.10
C SER A 302 1.31 -23.64 1.49
N LEU A 303 1.64 -22.91 2.56
CA LEU A 303 0.83 -21.77 2.98
C LEU A 303 0.96 -20.55 2.04
N LEU A 304 2.09 -20.37 1.38
CA LEU A 304 2.22 -19.38 0.31
C LEU A 304 1.24 -19.65 -0.83
N ILE A 305 1.14 -20.92 -1.26
CA ILE A 305 0.18 -21.33 -2.29
C ILE A 305 -1.26 -21.13 -1.81
N VAL A 306 -1.56 -21.54 -0.57
CA VAL A 306 -2.90 -21.33 0.02
C VAL A 306 -3.24 -19.85 0.09
N ALA A 307 -2.31 -18.99 0.53
CA ALA A 307 -2.51 -17.55 0.60
C ALA A 307 -2.78 -16.94 -0.77
N PHE A 308 -2.03 -17.36 -1.80
CA PHE A 308 -2.25 -16.94 -3.18
C PHE A 308 -3.62 -17.35 -3.70
N CYS A 309 -3.99 -18.64 -3.54
CA CYS A 309 -5.30 -19.13 -3.96
C CYS A 309 -6.44 -18.42 -3.22
N LEU A 310 -6.27 -18.16 -1.91
CA LEU A 310 -7.25 -17.44 -1.10
C LEU A 310 -7.41 -15.99 -1.56
N ALA A 311 -6.31 -15.28 -1.81
CA ALA A 311 -6.34 -13.90 -2.30
C ALA A 311 -7.00 -13.82 -3.69
N MET A 312 -6.68 -14.74 -4.61
CA MET A 312 -7.31 -14.85 -5.92
C MET A 312 -8.82 -15.16 -5.82
N TRP A 313 -9.19 -16.07 -4.93
CA TRP A 313 -10.61 -16.42 -4.73
C TRP A 313 -11.40 -15.25 -4.15
N LEU A 314 -10.87 -14.56 -3.15
CA LEU A 314 -11.50 -13.39 -2.55
C LEU A 314 -11.64 -12.24 -3.56
N ASN A 315 -10.59 -11.97 -4.34
CA ASN A 315 -10.63 -10.97 -5.39
C ASN A 315 -11.70 -11.31 -6.46
N ASN A 316 -11.71 -12.55 -6.96
CA ASN A 316 -12.71 -12.97 -7.95
C ASN A 316 -14.15 -12.89 -7.40
N THR A 317 -14.36 -13.23 -6.14
CA THR A 317 -15.68 -13.14 -5.50
C THR A 317 -16.15 -11.69 -5.38
N ASN A 318 -15.26 -10.80 -4.98
CA ASN A 318 -15.53 -9.36 -4.93
C ASN A 318 -15.76 -8.78 -6.33
N GLY A 319 -14.95 -9.14 -7.31
CA GLY A 319 -15.12 -8.71 -8.70
C GLY A 319 -16.47 -9.12 -9.31
N LYS A 320 -16.95 -10.34 -9.05
CA LYS A 320 -18.28 -10.80 -9.50
C LYS A 320 -19.41 -10.02 -8.83
N ARG A 321 -19.29 -9.75 -7.54
CA ARG A 321 -20.27 -8.94 -6.80
C ARG A 321 -20.33 -7.54 -7.38
N SER A 322 -19.18 -6.93 -7.66
CA SER A 322 -19.04 -5.63 -8.31
C SER A 322 -19.75 -5.58 -9.66
N ALA A 323 -19.45 -6.53 -10.54
CA ALA A 323 -20.06 -6.58 -11.88
C ALA A 323 -21.59 -6.73 -11.83
N ASN A 324 -22.13 -7.42 -10.83
CA ASN A 324 -23.58 -7.56 -10.67
C ASN A 324 -24.25 -6.26 -10.21
N THR A 325 -23.64 -5.57 -9.23
CA THR A 325 -24.14 -4.27 -8.77
C THR A 325 -24.10 -3.21 -9.86
N LEU A 326 -23.04 -3.19 -10.69
CA LEU A 326 -23.00 -2.32 -11.89
C LEU A 326 -24.11 -2.59 -12.87
N LYS A 327 -24.44 -3.85 -13.12
CA LYS A 327 -25.57 -4.20 -14.01
C LYS A 327 -26.90 -3.72 -13.45
N GLU A 328 -27.08 -3.78 -12.13
CA GLU A 328 -28.28 -3.27 -11.46
C GLU A 328 -28.37 -1.74 -11.56
N ILE A 329 -27.31 -1.03 -11.24
CA ILE A 329 -27.22 0.44 -11.35
C ILE A 329 -27.47 0.90 -12.79
N ASN A 330 -26.82 0.26 -13.77
CA ASN A 330 -27.06 0.59 -15.17
C ASN A 330 -28.53 0.33 -15.60
N ARG A 331 -29.17 -0.70 -15.08
CA ARG A 331 -30.59 -0.95 -15.37
C ARG A 331 -31.48 0.13 -14.77
N GLU A 332 -31.24 0.54 -13.52
CA GLU A 332 -31.97 1.62 -12.88
C GLU A 332 -31.78 2.94 -13.62
N PHE A 333 -30.54 3.32 -13.94
CA PHE A 333 -30.23 4.53 -14.68
C PHE A 333 -30.91 4.56 -16.07
N VAL A 334 -30.84 3.45 -16.82
CA VAL A 334 -31.51 3.34 -18.11
C VAL A 334 -33.03 3.41 -17.98
N SER A 335 -33.62 2.88 -16.91
CA SER A 335 -35.06 2.96 -16.64
C SER A 335 -35.48 4.39 -16.31
N GLU A 336 -34.74 5.09 -15.47
CA GLU A 336 -34.99 6.52 -15.15
C GLU A 336 -34.85 7.42 -16.37
N LEU A 337 -33.83 7.17 -17.19
CA LEU A 337 -33.62 7.94 -18.43
C LEU A 337 -34.78 7.76 -19.42
N LYS A 338 -35.31 6.53 -19.56
CA LYS A 338 -36.48 6.24 -20.37
C LYS A 338 -37.73 6.95 -19.83
N GLN A 339 -37.93 6.93 -18.54
CA GLN A 339 -39.07 7.60 -17.89
C GLN A 339 -38.98 9.11 -18.10
N ASN A 340 -37.85 9.74 -17.90
CA ASN A 340 -37.65 11.17 -18.15
C ASN A 340 -37.85 11.57 -19.62
N ILE A 341 -37.43 10.72 -20.57
CA ILE A 341 -37.69 10.93 -22.01
C ILE A 341 -39.19 10.84 -22.31
N GLU A 342 -39.90 9.91 -21.71
CA GLU A 342 -41.35 9.71 -21.92
C GLU A 342 -42.16 10.86 -21.30
N GLU A 343 -41.81 11.33 -20.10
CA GLU A 343 -42.39 12.51 -19.50
C GLU A 343 -42.14 13.78 -20.32
N THR A 344 -40.93 13.96 -20.87
CA THR A 344 -40.60 15.10 -21.73
C THR A 344 -41.39 15.05 -23.04
N LYS A 345 -41.57 13.86 -23.62
CA LYS A 345 -42.43 13.68 -24.84
C LYS A 345 -43.89 14.01 -24.55
N ASN A 346 -44.40 13.59 -23.39
CA ASN A 346 -45.77 13.86 -22.99
C ASN A 346 -46.00 15.35 -22.76
N LEU A 347 -45.06 16.05 -22.13
CA LEU A 347 -45.09 17.50 -21.97
C LEU A 347 -45.07 18.24 -23.32
N LEU A 348 -44.23 17.82 -24.26
CA LEU A 348 -44.14 18.42 -25.60
C LEU A 348 -45.39 18.12 -26.44
N SER A 349 -46.02 16.96 -26.27
CA SER A 349 -47.29 16.62 -26.98
C SER A 349 -48.50 17.29 -26.38
N GLY A 350 -48.50 17.58 -25.08
CA GLY A 350 -49.56 18.33 -24.40
C GLY A 350 -49.62 19.80 -24.83
N HIS A 351 -48.46 20.45 -25.00
CA HIS A 351 -48.37 21.84 -25.49
C HIS A 351 -48.82 22.03 -26.95
N LYS A 352 -48.88 20.96 -27.76
CA LYS A 352 -49.41 21.02 -29.11
C LYS A 352 -50.94 21.00 -29.21
N LYS A 353 -51.66 20.63 -28.15
CA LYS A 353 -53.09 20.58 -28.11
C LYS A 353 -53.79 21.85 -27.60
N ASP A 354 -53.02 22.70 -26.90
CA ASP A 354 -53.55 23.96 -26.34
C ASP A 354 -53.30 25.16 -27.23
N GLY A 355 -52.76 24.96 -28.45
CA GLY A 355 -52.44 26.02 -29.44
C GLY A 355 -53.25 25.99 -30.75
N GLU A 356 -54.29 25.14 -30.82
CA GLU A 356 -55.34 25.16 -31.88
C GLU A 356 -56.65 25.62 -31.25
#